data_ccbe4e125561cf25090a1339eae73406
#
_entry.id   ccbe4e125561cf25090a1339eae73406
#
_cell.length_a   1.000
_cell.length_b   1.000
_cell.length_c   1.000
_cell.angle_alpha   90.00
_cell.angle_beta   90.00
_cell.angle_gamma   90.00
#
_symmetry.space_group_name_H-M   'P 1'
#
loop_
_entity.id
_entity.type
_entity.pdbx_description
1 polymer ?
#
loop_
_entity_poly.entity_id
_entity_poly.type
_entity_poly.pdbx_seq_one_letter_code
_entity_poly.pdbx_strand_id
1 'polypeptide(L)'
;MPRSYLGPIVKGTPEQGEQTIITPAQVYRTGLAAMEAHCQKTVGKSFIDLSDEEKDNYLEKMESGSFDYGEFNGNKLFSLMLTNVKEGFLADPLYGGNKNMVGWKMIGFPGARYDYRDYINIKGKRVELEPISLIMI
;
A
#
# COMPACT_ATOMS: atom_id res chain seq x y z
N MET A 1 8.95 -9.47 -13.02
CA MET A 1 8.21 -8.25 -13.36
C MET A 1 7.13 -8.58 -14.38
N PRO A 2 5.90 -8.14 -14.18
CA PRO A 2 4.85 -8.42 -15.16
C PRO A 2 5.21 -7.76 -16.50
N ARG A 3 5.02 -8.50 -17.58
CA ARG A 3 5.27 -8.04 -18.96
C ARG A 3 4.34 -6.91 -19.43
N SER A 4 3.53 -6.36 -18.55
CA SER A 4 2.55 -5.29 -18.81
C SER A 4 3.15 -3.98 -19.36
N TYR A 5 4.46 -3.83 -19.28
CA TYR A 5 5.16 -2.67 -19.85
C TYR A 5 5.62 -2.87 -21.31
N LEU A 6 5.56 -4.09 -21.85
CA LEU A 6 6.18 -4.45 -23.12
C LEU A 6 5.19 -4.94 -24.20
N GLY A 7 3.90 -4.99 -23.91
CA GLY A 7 2.91 -5.47 -24.86
C GLY A 7 1.49 -5.51 -24.30
N PRO A 8 0.50 -5.93 -25.11
CA PRO A 8 -0.88 -6.01 -24.64
C PRO A 8 -0.97 -7.00 -23.47
N ILE A 9 -1.74 -6.60 -22.44
CA ILE A 9 -2.02 -7.47 -21.30
C ILE A 9 -2.92 -8.60 -21.77
N VAL A 10 -2.46 -9.84 -21.64
CA VAL A 10 -3.26 -11.03 -21.92
C VAL A 10 -3.79 -11.56 -20.60
N LYS A 11 -5.09 -11.80 -20.52
CA LYS A 11 -5.72 -12.45 -19.35
C LYS A 11 -5.06 -13.80 -19.09
N GLY A 12 -4.64 -14.02 -17.85
CA GLY A 12 -4.19 -15.32 -17.36
C GLY A 12 -5.34 -16.27 -17.06
N THR A 13 -5.02 -17.38 -16.37
CA THR A 13 -6.03 -18.34 -15.90
C THR A 13 -6.63 -17.90 -14.56
N PRO A 14 -7.84 -18.37 -14.19
CA PRO A 14 -8.51 -18.01 -12.93
C PRO A 14 -7.64 -18.29 -11.68
N GLU A 15 -6.78 -19.30 -11.74
CA GLU A 15 -5.88 -19.71 -10.64
C GLU A 15 -4.81 -18.67 -10.35
N GLN A 16 -4.56 -17.73 -11.26
CA GLN A 16 -3.61 -16.65 -11.10
C GLN A 16 -4.18 -15.43 -10.34
N GLY A 17 -5.40 -15.56 -9.82
CA GLY A 17 -6.09 -14.52 -9.09
C GLY A 17 -6.87 -13.53 -9.98
N GLU A 18 -7.26 -12.39 -9.41
CA GLU A 18 -8.03 -11.38 -10.14
C GLU A 18 -7.21 -10.78 -11.29
N GLN A 19 -7.74 -10.87 -12.49
CA GLN A 19 -7.08 -10.42 -13.71
C GLN A 19 -7.72 -9.11 -14.21
N THR A 20 -6.90 -8.10 -14.40
CA THR A 20 -7.31 -6.85 -15.03
C THR A 20 -6.50 -6.59 -16.30
N ILE A 21 -7.15 -6.01 -17.31
CA ILE A 21 -6.51 -5.59 -18.57
C ILE A 21 -5.89 -4.19 -18.48
N ILE A 22 -6.12 -3.47 -17.37
CA ILE A 22 -5.57 -2.14 -17.14
C ILE A 22 -4.33 -2.23 -16.22
N THR A 23 -3.36 -1.35 -16.47
CA THR A 23 -2.15 -1.32 -15.63
C THR A 23 -2.44 -0.74 -14.26
N PRO A 24 -1.66 -1.09 -13.21
CA PRO A 24 -1.80 -0.48 -11.88
C PRO A 24 -1.78 1.05 -11.93
N ALA A 25 -0.93 1.64 -12.75
CA ALA A 25 -0.88 3.09 -12.92
C ALA A 25 -2.18 3.68 -13.48
N GLN A 26 -2.85 2.97 -14.40
CA GLN A 26 -4.16 3.37 -14.90
C GLN A 26 -5.24 3.23 -13.83
N VAL A 27 -5.24 2.13 -13.06
CA VAL A 27 -6.17 1.95 -11.93
C VAL A 27 -6.08 3.12 -10.96
N TYR A 28 -4.86 3.54 -10.58
CA TYR A 28 -4.68 4.69 -9.70
C TYR A 28 -5.19 5.99 -10.33
N ARG A 29 -4.81 6.29 -11.57
CA ARG A 29 -5.22 7.55 -12.22
C ARG A 29 -6.73 7.67 -12.33
N THR A 30 -7.39 6.63 -12.84
CA THR A 30 -8.84 6.64 -13.05
C THR A 30 -9.60 6.50 -11.74
N GLY A 31 -9.14 5.65 -10.83
CA GLY A 31 -9.75 5.47 -9.52
C GLY A 31 -9.68 6.71 -8.62
N LEU A 32 -8.50 7.36 -8.57
CA LEU A 32 -8.37 8.61 -7.80
C LEU A 32 -9.17 9.76 -8.42
N ALA A 33 -9.25 9.85 -9.75
CA ALA A 33 -10.10 10.84 -10.41
C ALA A 33 -11.59 10.62 -10.11
N ALA A 34 -12.04 9.36 -10.12
CA ALA A 34 -13.41 8.99 -9.77
C ALA A 34 -13.73 9.27 -8.29
N MET A 35 -12.79 8.95 -7.39
CA MET A 35 -12.88 9.28 -5.96
C MET A 35 -13.02 10.80 -5.74
N GLU A 36 -12.18 11.60 -6.39
CA GLU A 36 -12.21 13.05 -6.28
C GLU A 36 -13.52 13.64 -6.79
N ALA A 37 -13.99 13.21 -7.97
CA ALA A 37 -15.26 13.64 -8.52
C ALA A 37 -16.46 13.28 -7.61
N HIS A 38 -16.42 12.08 -7.01
CA HIS A 38 -17.42 11.64 -6.05
C HIS A 38 -17.37 12.48 -4.77
N CYS A 39 -16.19 12.77 -4.25
CA CYS A 39 -16.02 13.61 -3.05
C CYS A 39 -16.58 15.01 -3.26
N GLN A 40 -16.25 15.64 -4.37
CA GLN A 40 -16.80 16.96 -4.73
C GLN A 40 -18.34 16.94 -4.86
N LYS A 41 -18.89 15.88 -5.46
CA LYS A 41 -20.34 15.73 -5.62
C LYS A 41 -21.07 15.52 -4.29
N THR A 42 -20.51 14.75 -3.37
CA THR A 42 -21.19 14.32 -2.13
C THR A 42 -20.87 15.21 -0.94
N VAL A 43 -19.67 15.77 -0.87
CA VAL A 43 -19.20 16.61 0.24
C VAL A 43 -19.08 18.09 -0.16
N GLY A 44 -18.99 18.37 -1.47
CA GLY A 44 -18.86 19.74 -1.99
C GLY A 44 -17.45 20.32 -1.91
N LYS A 45 -16.46 19.48 -1.57
CA LYS A 45 -15.03 19.87 -1.45
C LYS A 45 -14.14 18.83 -2.12
N SER A 46 -12.91 19.22 -2.47
CA SER A 46 -11.87 18.27 -2.82
C SER A 46 -11.46 17.41 -1.62
N PHE A 47 -11.12 16.15 -1.83
CA PHE A 47 -10.68 15.27 -0.76
C PHE A 47 -9.46 15.84 0.00
N ILE A 48 -8.57 16.54 -0.69
CA ILE A 48 -7.39 17.15 -0.05
C ILE A 48 -7.76 18.25 0.95
N ASP A 49 -8.87 18.95 0.70
CA ASP A 49 -9.36 20.09 1.51
C ASP A 49 -10.25 19.66 2.69
N LEU A 50 -10.52 18.36 2.84
CA LEU A 50 -11.24 17.81 3.97
C LEU A 50 -10.41 17.90 5.25
N SER A 51 -11.04 18.04 6.40
CA SER A 51 -10.41 17.81 7.70
C SER A 51 -10.03 16.32 7.86
N ASP A 52 -9.17 16.03 8.81
CA ASP A 52 -8.74 14.63 9.04
C ASP A 52 -9.93 13.74 9.43
N GLU A 53 -10.87 14.24 10.25
CA GLU A 53 -12.10 13.53 10.59
C GLU A 53 -13.00 13.29 9.37
N GLU A 54 -13.15 14.28 8.49
CA GLU A 54 -13.91 14.13 7.24
C GLU A 54 -13.25 13.11 6.29
N LYS A 55 -11.91 13.10 6.23
CA LYS A 55 -11.14 12.10 5.45
C LYS A 55 -11.35 10.69 5.98
N ASP A 56 -11.24 10.51 7.30
CA ASP A 56 -11.44 9.20 7.92
C ASP A 56 -12.86 8.68 7.68
N ASN A 57 -13.87 9.49 7.91
CA ASN A 57 -15.27 9.16 7.62
C ASN A 57 -15.52 8.82 6.13
N TYR A 58 -14.84 9.52 5.23
CA TYR A 58 -14.94 9.24 3.79
C TYR A 58 -14.31 7.89 3.45
N LEU A 59 -13.13 7.61 3.99
CA LEU A 59 -12.41 6.35 3.77
C LEU A 59 -13.13 5.15 4.39
N GLU A 60 -13.75 5.29 5.56
CA GLU A 60 -14.58 4.25 6.17
C GLU A 60 -15.78 3.86 5.28
N LYS A 61 -16.45 4.86 4.71
CA LYS A 61 -17.54 4.62 3.76
C LYS A 61 -17.06 3.97 2.47
N MET A 62 -15.87 4.32 2.02
CA MET A 62 -15.23 3.69 0.87
C MET A 62 -14.88 2.23 1.15
N GLU A 63 -14.32 1.94 2.33
CA GLU A 63 -14.00 0.58 2.79
C GLU A 63 -15.25 -0.29 2.93
N SER A 64 -16.32 0.24 3.50
CA SER A 64 -17.60 -0.48 3.65
C SER A 64 -18.31 -0.79 2.34
N GLY A 65 -17.82 -0.28 1.21
CA GLY A 65 -18.42 -0.46 -0.10
C GLY A 65 -19.66 0.42 -0.34
N SER A 66 -19.88 1.42 0.51
CA SER A 66 -21.03 2.34 0.36
C SER A 66 -20.89 3.28 -0.84
N PHE A 67 -19.70 3.34 -1.44
CA PHE A 67 -19.41 4.20 -2.58
C PHE A 67 -19.26 3.40 -3.87
N ASP A 68 -20.06 3.74 -4.85
CA ASP A 68 -19.96 3.25 -6.22
C ASP A 68 -19.49 4.41 -7.12
N TYR A 69 -18.36 4.21 -7.76
CA TYR A 69 -17.77 5.17 -8.70
C TYR A 69 -18.06 4.80 -10.16
N GLY A 70 -19.11 4.02 -10.41
CA GLY A 70 -19.48 3.51 -11.74
C GLY A 70 -18.57 2.35 -12.15
N GLU A 71 -17.55 2.60 -12.96
CA GLU A 71 -16.60 1.55 -13.39
C GLU A 71 -15.68 1.06 -12.27
N PHE A 72 -15.61 1.80 -11.16
CA PHE A 72 -14.75 1.48 -10.01
C PHE A 72 -15.57 1.22 -8.75
N ASN A 73 -15.33 0.08 -8.15
CA ASN A 73 -15.83 -0.20 -6.81
C ASN A 73 -14.93 0.47 -5.77
N GLY A 74 -15.50 1.32 -4.91
CA GLY A 74 -14.77 2.06 -3.89
C GLY A 74 -13.99 1.16 -2.94
N ASN A 75 -14.58 0.05 -2.51
CA ASN A 75 -13.91 -0.93 -1.63
C ASN A 75 -12.70 -1.58 -2.30
N LYS A 76 -12.79 -1.91 -3.59
CA LYS A 76 -11.63 -2.47 -4.33
C LYS A 76 -10.51 -1.46 -4.46
N LEU A 77 -10.83 -0.20 -4.75
CA LEU A 77 -9.83 0.86 -4.80
C LEU A 77 -9.19 1.09 -3.42
N PHE A 78 -9.99 1.14 -2.35
CA PHE A 78 -9.50 1.27 -0.98
C PHE A 78 -8.57 0.11 -0.61
N SER A 79 -8.98 -1.12 -0.87
CA SER A 79 -8.19 -2.32 -0.57
C SER A 79 -6.85 -2.33 -1.30
N LEU A 80 -6.83 -1.91 -2.57
CA LEU A 80 -5.60 -1.77 -3.35
C LEU A 80 -4.68 -0.72 -2.74
N MET A 81 -5.21 0.46 -2.43
CA MET A 81 -4.43 1.54 -1.80
C MET A 81 -3.88 1.12 -0.45
N LEU A 82 -4.70 0.51 0.40
CA LEU A 82 -4.29 0.04 1.73
C LEU A 82 -3.17 -1.01 1.64
N THR A 83 -3.29 -1.97 0.71
CA THR A 83 -2.27 -2.98 0.47
C THR A 83 -0.95 -2.33 0.08
N ASN A 84 -0.96 -1.44 -0.91
CA ASN A 84 0.26 -0.79 -1.38
C ASN A 84 0.88 0.15 -0.34
N VAL A 85 0.05 0.82 0.48
CA VAL A 85 0.55 1.62 1.62
C VAL A 85 1.26 0.73 2.65
N LYS A 86 0.66 -0.41 3.01
CA LYS A 86 1.29 -1.37 3.94
C LYS A 86 2.59 -1.93 3.37
N GLU A 87 2.59 -2.33 2.11
CA GLU A 87 3.80 -2.80 1.42
C GLU A 87 4.90 -1.74 1.44
N GLY A 88 4.59 -0.51 1.04
CA GLY A 88 5.56 0.58 1.05
C GLY A 88 6.04 0.98 2.45
N PHE A 89 5.16 0.93 3.45
CA PHE A 89 5.50 1.26 4.84
C PHE A 89 6.42 0.22 5.51
N LEU A 90 6.34 -1.04 5.08
CA LEU A 90 7.12 -2.15 5.63
C LEU A 90 8.25 -2.62 4.70
N ALA A 91 8.36 -2.05 3.51
CA ALA A 91 9.43 -2.37 2.57
C ALA A 91 10.81 -1.93 3.08
N ASP A 92 11.86 -2.48 2.48
CA ASP A 92 13.19 -1.90 2.62
C ASP A 92 13.22 -0.50 2.00
N PRO A 93 13.81 0.51 2.66
CA PRO A 93 13.98 1.87 2.09
C PRO A 93 14.58 1.92 0.69
N LEU A 94 15.33 0.90 0.28
CA LEU A 94 15.84 0.73 -1.07
C LEU A 94 14.75 0.86 -2.15
N TYR A 95 13.52 0.43 -1.84
CA TYR A 95 12.37 0.46 -2.76
C TYR A 95 11.57 1.76 -2.73
N GLY A 96 12.04 2.77 -1.98
CA GLY A 96 11.43 4.11 -1.94
C GLY A 96 10.35 4.32 -0.88
N GLY A 97 10.00 3.27 -0.11
CA GLY A 97 9.10 3.35 1.05
C GLY A 97 9.84 3.42 2.39
N ASN A 98 9.12 3.27 3.50
CA ASN A 98 9.65 3.09 4.87
C ASN A 98 10.83 4.04 5.22
N LYS A 99 10.68 5.32 4.91
CA LYS A 99 11.73 6.32 5.11
C LYS A 99 12.27 6.28 6.54
N ASN A 100 13.59 6.25 6.69
CA ASN A 100 14.29 6.12 7.98
C ASN A 100 13.92 4.85 8.77
N MET A 101 13.40 3.83 8.07
CA MET A 101 12.97 2.55 8.66
C MET A 101 11.94 2.71 9.77
N VAL A 102 11.06 3.71 9.65
CA VAL A 102 10.06 4.03 10.68
C VAL A 102 9.10 2.86 10.91
N GLY A 103 8.62 2.22 9.84
CA GLY A 103 7.75 1.04 9.94
C GLY A 103 8.45 -0.13 10.62
N TRP A 104 9.72 -0.39 10.29
CA TRP A 104 10.50 -1.45 10.92
C TRP A 104 10.77 -1.17 12.41
N LYS A 105 11.10 0.07 12.76
CA LYS A 105 11.27 0.50 14.17
C LYS A 105 9.98 0.31 14.97
N MET A 106 8.85 0.67 14.37
CA MET A 106 7.54 0.53 15.00
C MET A 106 7.21 -0.93 15.38
N ILE A 107 7.52 -1.87 14.47
CA ILE A 107 7.23 -3.30 14.71
C ILE A 107 8.40 -4.08 15.33
N GLY A 108 9.53 -3.43 15.59
CA GLY A 108 10.74 -4.09 16.11
C GLY A 108 11.41 -5.04 15.11
N PHE A 109 11.24 -4.81 13.81
CA PHE A 109 11.90 -5.62 12.78
C PHE A 109 13.37 -5.18 12.61
N PRO A 110 14.33 -6.09 12.71
CA PRO A 110 15.75 -5.76 12.71
C PRO A 110 16.35 -5.47 11.33
N GLY A 111 15.53 -5.50 10.29
CA GLY A 111 15.95 -5.21 8.92
C GLY A 111 16.71 -6.35 8.24
N ALA A 112 17.46 -5.99 7.20
CA ALA A 112 18.22 -6.91 6.36
C ALA A 112 19.55 -7.31 7.04
N ARG A 113 19.51 -8.32 7.91
CA ARG A 113 20.71 -8.85 8.57
C ARG A 113 21.14 -10.15 7.94
N TYR A 114 22.44 -10.31 7.78
CA TYR A 114 23.01 -11.52 7.20
C TYR A 114 22.80 -12.74 8.09
N ASP A 115 23.04 -12.61 9.42
CA ASP A 115 22.83 -13.67 10.41
C ASP A 115 22.62 -13.12 11.83
N TYR A 116 22.38 -14.02 12.75
CA TYR A 116 22.14 -13.73 14.18
C TYR A 116 23.07 -14.54 15.07
N ARG A 117 24.26 -14.96 14.61
CA ARG A 117 25.19 -15.83 15.35
C ARG A 117 25.57 -15.26 16.70
N ASP A 118 25.74 -13.96 16.80
CA ASP A 118 26.10 -13.27 18.04
C ASP A 118 25.00 -13.36 19.12
N TYR A 119 23.78 -13.70 18.71
CA TYR A 119 22.59 -13.72 19.57
C TYR A 119 22.07 -15.12 19.87
N ILE A 120 22.62 -16.18 19.27
CA ILE A 120 22.15 -17.59 19.40
C ILE A 120 22.11 -18.04 20.87
N ASN A 121 23.06 -17.61 21.68
CA ASN A 121 23.20 -18.01 23.08
C ASN A 121 22.36 -17.13 24.04
N ILE A 122 21.71 -16.08 23.55
CA ILE A 122 20.88 -15.19 24.36
C ILE A 122 19.47 -15.76 24.44
N LYS A 123 19.20 -16.57 25.49
CA LYS A 123 17.88 -17.18 25.68
C LYS A 123 17.04 -16.36 26.66
N GLY A 124 15.76 -16.19 26.35
CA GLY A 124 14.78 -15.56 27.24
C GLY A 124 14.96 -14.05 27.46
N LYS A 125 15.81 -13.40 26.69
CA LYS A 125 16.02 -11.94 26.75
C LYS A 125 15.58 -11.30 25.43
N ARG A 126 14.93 -10.16 25.53
CA ARG A 126 14.64 -9.32 24.36
C ARG A 126 15.96 -8.70 23.89
N VAL A 127 16.28 -8.88 22.63
CA VAL A 127 17.42 -8.22 21.97
C VAL A 127 16.85 -7.08 21.12
N GLU A 128 17.21 -5.85 21.45
CA GLU A 128 16.84 -4.69 20.68
C GLU A 128 17.93 -4.40 19.65
N LEU A 129 17.55 -4.48 18.38
CA LEU A 129 18.46 -4.29 17.26
C LEU A 129 17.97 -3.10 16.42
N GLU A 130 18.86 -2.15 16.17
CA GLU A 130 18.58 -1.11 15.18
C GLU A 130 18.42 -1.74 13.80
N PRO A 131 17.36 -1.39 13.05
CA PRO A 131 17.14 -1.95 11.73
C PRO A 131 18.22 -1.52 10.75
N ILE A 132 18.61 -2.43 9.86
CA ILE A 132 19.58 -2.20 8.79
C ILE A 132 18.87 -2.38 7.45
N SER A 133 18.98 -1.37 6.57
CA SER A 133 18.51 -1.42 5.18
C SER A 133 19.60 -1.95 4.25
N LEU A 134 19.19 -2.53 3.14
CA LEU A 134 20.10 -2.96 2.06
C LEU A 134 20.90 -1.80 1.44
N ILE A 135 20.41 -0.55 1.57
CA ILE A 135 21.17 0.64 1.10
C ILE A 135 22.41 0.91 1.97
N MET A 136 22.43 0.41 3.21
CA MET A 136 23.47 0.72 4.19
C MET A 136 24.51 -0.40 4.33
N ILE A 137 24.47 -1.40 3.44
CA ILE A 137 25.41 -2.53 3.43
C ILE A 137 26.49 -2.31 2.39
#